data_c95bf56ebbb12b2bced72e98775a3a65
#
_entry.id   c95bf56ebbb12b2bced72e98775a3a65
#
_cell.length_a   1.000
_cell.length_b   1.000
_cell.length_c   1.000
_cell.angle_alpha   90.00
_cell.angle_beta   90.00
_cell.angle_gamma   90.00
#
_symmetry.space_group_name_H-M   'P 1'
#
loop_
_entity.id
_entity.type
_entity.pdbx_description
1 polymer ?
#
loop_
_entity_poly.entity_id
_entity_poly.type
_entity_poly.pdbx_seq_one_letter_code
_entity_poly.pdbx_strand_id
1 'polypeptide(L)'
;MALGDGPLIVQSDKTVLLEVAHPNAAKARAALAPFAELERAPEHVHTYRITPLALWNARAAGFDAEQAVDVLERYSRFPVPQALLIDVAETMARYGRLKLIKHPAHGLILESDDPLILTEVLRSKKIQPLVARPIDEVTVPVHPSSRGQIKQELIKLGWPVEDLAGYVDGESHPIALNHDGWELRDYQQYATESFW
;
A
#
# COMPACT_ATOMS: atom_id res chain seq x y z
N MET A 1 -12.32 20.85 -26.19
CA MET A 1 -11.52 20.69 -24.95
C MET A 1 -10.06 20.92 -25.31
N ALA A 2 -9.38 21.82 -24.66
CA ALA A 2 -7.96 22.03 -24.91
C ALA A 2 -7.20 20.77 -24.47
N LEU A 3 -6.29 20.29 -25.35
CA LEU A 3 -5.31 19.26 -25.00
C LEU A 3 -4.38 19.87 -23.93
N GLY A 4 -4.21 19.18 -22.81
CA GLY A 4 -3.19 19.54 -21.82
C GLY A 4 -1.79 19.36 -22.41
N ASP A 5 -0.82 20.06 -21.85
CA ASP A 5 0.60 19.92 -22.20
C ASP A 5 1.32 19.07 -21.14
N GLY A 6 0.76 17.89 -20.84
CA GLY A 6 1.30 16.99 -19.84
C GLY A 6 1.99 15.76 -20.44
N PRO A 7 2.97 15.17 -19.73
CA PRO A 7 3.66 13.95 -20.16
C PRO A 7 2.85 12.68 -19.97
N LEU A 8 1.71 12.72 -19.27
CA LEU A 8 0.94 11.54 -18.91
C LEU A 8 -0.24 11.31 -19.87
N ILE A 9 -0.50 10.04 -20.14
CA ILE A 9 -1.74 9.56 -20.75
C ILE A 9 -2.34 8.56 -19.78
N VAL A 10 -3.45 8.96 -19.14
CA VAL A 10 -4.15 8.16 -18.12
C VAL A 10 -5.27 7.38 -18.78
N GLN A 11 -5.23 6.06 -18.66
CA GLN A 11 -6.21 5.15 -19.25
C GLN A 11 -7.22 4.66 -18.21
N SER A 12 -8.42 4.30 -18.65
CA SER A 12 -9.51 3.85 -17.78
C SER A 12 -9.23 2.53 -17.04
N ASP A 13 -8.27 1.72 -17.54
CA ASP A 13 -7.84 0.47 -16.93
C ASP A 13 -6.77 0.63 -15.84
N LYS A 14 -6.55 1.87 -15.36
CA LYS A 14 -5.53 2.23 -14.36
C LYS A 14 -4.09 2.18 -14.88
N THR A 15 -3.88 2.08 -16.18
CA THR A 15 -2.57 2.23 -16.80
C THR A 15 -2.27 3.71 -17.02
N VAL A 16 -1.07 4.13 -16.69
CA VAL A 16 -0.57 5.49 -16.92
C VAL A 16 0.70 5.40 -17.77
N LEU A 17 0.66 5.99 -18.94
CA LEU A 17 1.82 6.10 -19.83
C LEU A 17 2.51 7.43 -19.59
N LEU A 18 3.84 7.42 -19.47
CA LEU A 18 4.68 8.61 -19.29
C LEU A 18 5.60 8.74 -20.49
N GLU A 19 5.51 9.85 -21.21
CA GLU A 19 6.44 10.21 -22.29
C GLU A 19 7.77 10.71 -21.72
N VAL A 20 8.84 9.93 -21.92
CA VAL A 20 10.14 10.17 -21.28
C VAL A 20 10.83 11.45 -21.76
N ALA A 21 10.68 11.78 -23.06
CA ALA A 21 11.29 12.95 -23.67
C ALA A 21 10.62 14.28 -23.32
N HIS A 22 9.47 14.26 -22.65
CA HIS A 22 8.72 15.45 -22.29
C HIS A 22 9.46 16.29 -21.23
N PRO A 23 9.51 17.65 -21.33
CA PRO A 23 10.22 18.50 -20.36
C PRO A 23 9.81 18.30 -18.89
N ASN A 24 8.53 17.96 -18.65
CA ASN A 24 8.00 17.71 -17.32
C ASN A 24 8.03 16.22 -16.90
N ALA A 25 8.65 15.32 -17.68
CA ALA A 25 8.64 13.89 -17.40
C ALA A 25 9.23 13.53 -16.02
N ALA A 26 10.35 14.15 -15.64
CA ALA A 26 10.98 13.92 -14.34
C ALA A 26 10.07 14.31 -13.15
N LYS A 27 9.38 15.45 -13.28
CA LYS A 27 8.44 15.95 -12.25
C LYS A 27 7.22 15.04 -12.15
N ALA A 28 6.64 14.65 -13.28
CA ALA A 28 5.49 13.74 -13.32
C ALA A 28 5.83 12.36 -12.76
N ARG A 29 7.01 11.83 -13.08
CA ARG A 29 7.52 10.56 -12.51
C ARG A 29 7.63 10.62 -11.01
N ALA A 30 8.24 11.67 -10.46
CA ALA A 30 8.38 11.86 -9.02
C ALA A 30 7.00 11.98 -8.33
N ALA A 31 6.05 12.66 -8.98
CA ALA A 31 4.69 12.83 -8.46
C ALA A 31 3.85 11.54 -8.52
N LEU A 32 4.08 10.66 -9.51
CA LEU A 32 3.41 9.34 -9.62
C LEU A 32 3.96 8.30 -8.65
N ALA A 33 5.25 8.39 -8.33
CA ALA A 33 5.96 7.36 -7.56
C ALA A 33 5.28 6.96 -6.22
N PRO A 34 4.61 7.85 -5.47
CA PRO A 34 3.92 7.47 -4.25
C PRO A 34 2.77 6.47 -4.44
N PHE A 35 2.06 6.50 -5.57
CA PHE A 35 0.80 5.78 -5.73
C PHE A 35 0.64 4.96 -7.03
N ALA A 36 1.69 4.90 -7.85
CA ALA A 36 1.70 4.11 -9.08
C ALA A 36 2.99 3.31 -9.22
N GLU A 37 2.88 2.05 -9.60
CA GLU A 37 3.98 1.11 -9.75
C GLU A 37 4.51 1.13 -11.19
N LEU A 38 5.83 1.19 -11.36
CA LEU A 38 6.48 1.10 -12.66
C LEU A 38 6.43 -0.35 -13.16
N GLU A 39 5.68 -0.62 -14.24
CA GLU A 39 5.60 -1.94 -14.85
C GLU A 39 6.64 -2.15 -15.96
N ARG A 40 6.85 -1.12 -16.80
CA ARG A 40 7.77 -1.18 -17.94
C ARG A 40 8.45 0.16 -18.15
N ALA A 41 9.73 0.13 -18.52
CA ALA A 41 10.53 1.32 -18.73
C ALA A 41 11.32 1.27 -20.08
N PRO A 42 10.65 1.13 -21.24
CA PRO A 42 11.32 1.29 -22.54
C PRO A 42 11.80 2.73 -22.73
N GLU A 43 12.68 2.93 -23.72
CA GLU A 43 13.40 4.19 -23.93
C GLU A 43 12.51 5.44 -24.05
N HIS A 44 11.34 5.32 -24.68
CA HIS A 44 10.52 6.49 -25.03
C HIS A 44 9.28 6.66 -24.17
N VAL A 45 8.67 5.57 -23.68
CA VAL A 45 7.42 5.59 -22.92
C VAL A 45 7.48 4.62 -21.74
N HIS A 46 7.38 5.13 -20.52
CA HIS A 46 7.25 4.30 -19.34
C HIS A 46 5.79 3.97 -19.06
N THR A 47 5.53 2.76 -18.61
CA THR A 47 4.20 2.29 -18.23
C THR A 47 4.13 2.14 -16.72
N TYR A 48 3.19 2.81 -16.11
CA TYR A 48 2.86 2.69 -14.70
C TYR A 48 1.48 2.08 -14.52
N ARG A 49 1.27 1.43 -13.40
CA ARG A 49 -0.04 0.90 -12.98
C ARG A 49 -0.44 1.45 -11.62
N ILE A 50 -1.67 1.95 -11.54
CA ILE A 50 -2.27 2.31 -10.26
C ILE A 50 -2.92 1.05 -9.70
N THR A 51 -2.34 0.50 -8.63
CA THR A 51 -2.87 -0.69 -7.94
C THR A 51 -3.54 -0.30 -6.62
N PRO A 52 -4.52 -1.08 -6.13
CA PRO A 52 -5.08 -0.84 -4.79
C PRO A 52 -4.00 -0.83 -3.72
N LEU A 53 -3.00 -1.71 -3.81
CA LEU A 53 -1.91 -1.79 -2.84
C LEU A 53 -1.05 -0.52 -2.86
N ALA A 54 -0.70 -0.01 -4.04
CA ALA A 54 0.06 1.24 -4.17
C ALA A 54 -0.72 2.43 -3.57
N LEU A 55 -2.03 2.51 -3.82
CA LEU A 55 -2.90 3.54 -3.25
C LEU A 55 -2.97 3.46 -1.72
N TRP A 56 -3.09 2.27 -1.15
CA TRP A 56 -3.11 2.09 0.30
C TRP A 56 -1.76 2.38 0.95
N ASN A 57 -0.65 2.00 0.31
CA ASN A 57 0.70 2.35 0.77
C ASN A 57 0.92 3.87 0.74
N ALA A 58 0.46 4.54 -0.31
CA ALA A 58 0.49 5.99 -0.38
C ALA A 58 -0.31 6.63 0.77
N ARG A 59 -1.52 6.11 1.03
CA ARG A 59 -2.37 6.59 2.13
C ARG A 59 -1.72 6.37 3.50
N ALA A 60 -1.09 5.22 3.71
CA ALA A 60 -0.32 4.92 4.92
C ALA A 60 0.86 5.88 5.14
N ALA A 61 1.47 6.36 4.05
CA ALA A 61 2.55 7.35 4.06
C ALA A 61 2.05 8.81 4.18
N GLY A 62 0.73 9.03 4.33
CA GLY A 62 0.14 10.36 4.47
C GLY A 62 -0.23 11.05 3.17
N PHE A 63 -0.11 10.37 2.03
CA PHE A 63 -0.53 10.88 0.73
C PHE A 63 -2.03 10.64 0.54
N ASP A 64 -2.81 11.67 0.30
CA ASP A 64 -4.26 11.56 0.23
C ASP A 64 -4.81 11.45 -1.21
N ALA A 65 -6.12 11.19 -1.31
CA ALA A 65 -6.79 10.99 -2.59
C ALA A 65 -6.84 12.28 -3.43
N GLU A 66 -6.96 13.44 -2.80
CA GLU A 66 -6.97 14.74 -3.48
C GLU A 66 -5.63 15.00 -4.17
N GLN A 67 -4.54 14.71 -3.48
CA GLN A 67 -3.19 14.80 -4.04
C GLN A 67 -2.99 13.83 -5.23
N ALA A 68 -3.51 12.61 -5.14
CA ALA A 68 -3.42 11.65 -6.25
C ALA A 68 -4.20 12.12 -7.48
N VAL A 69 -5.41 12.63 -7.28
CA VAL A 69 -6.26 13.21 -8.32
C VAL A 69 -5.59 14.43 -8.95
N ASP A 70 -5.08 15.36 -8.14
CA ASP A 70 -4.37 16.57 -8.63
C ASP A 70 -3.17 16.19 -9.51
N VAL A 71 -2.38 15.20 -9.11
CA VAL A 71 -1.24 14.72 -9.90
C VAL A 71 -1.70 14.19 -11.26
N LEU A 72 -2.75 13.35 -11.29
CA LEU A 72 -3.27 12.78 -12.53
C LEU A 72 -3.81 13.86 -13.46
N GLU A 73 -4.60 14.82 -12.95
CA GLU A 73 -5.18 15.89 -13.74
C GLU A 73 -4.11 16.88 -14.22
N ARG A 74 -3.20 17.27 -13.34
CA ARG A 74 -2.16 18.27 -13.61
C ARG A 74 -1.17 17.84 -14.69
N TYR A 75 -0.78 16.56 -14.70
CA TYR A 75 0.23 16.06 -15.61
C TYR A 75 -0.34 15.31 -16.82
N SER A 76 -1.66 15.12 -16.89
CA SER A 76 -2.29 14.44 -18.02
C SER A 76 -2.37 15.33 -19.26
N ARG A 77 -2.11 14.71 -20.43
CA ARG A 77 -2.30 15.33 -21.76
C ARG A 77 -3.77 15.38 -22.16
N PHE A 78 -4.55 14.42 -21.73
CA PHE A 78 -5.96 14.28 -22.02
C PHE A 78 -6.79 14.34 -20.74
N PRO A 79 -8.09 14.66 -20.82
CA PRO A 79 -8.97 14.57 -19.68
C PRO A 79 -8.90 13.18 -19.04
N VAL A 80 -8.67 13.14 -17.73
CA VAL A 80 -8.63 11.88 -16.98
C VAL A 80 -10.04 11.29 -16.90
N PRO A 81 -10.22 9.96 -17.12
CA PRO A 81 -11.53 9.33 -16.99
C PRO A 81 -12.11 9.53 -15.58
N GLN A 82 -13.30 10.13 -15.50
CA GLN A 82 -13.96 10.44 -14.22
C GLN A 82 -14.14 9.19 -13.34
N ALA A 83 -14.50 8.05 -13.95
CA ALA A 83 -14.65 6.81 -13.22
C ALA A 83 -13.36 6.33 -12.54
N LEU A 84 -12.19 6.61 -13.15
CA LEU A 84 -10.90 6.31 -12.55
C LEU A 84 -10.64 7.18 -11.32
N LEU A 85 -10.92 8.48 -11.40
CA LEU A 85 -10.73 9.40 -10.27
C LEU A 85 -11.59 9.01 -9.07
N ILE A 86 -12.84 8.63 -9.32
CA ILE A 86 -13.76 8.12 -8.28
C ILE A 86 -13.20 6.83 -7.67
N ASP A 87 -12.76 5.88 -8.50
CA ASP A 87 -12.22 4.60 -8.02
C ASP A 87 -10.92 4.78 -7.20
N VAL A 88 -10.05 5.70 -7.60
CA VAL A 88 -8.85 6.07 -6.82
C VAL A 88 -9.25 6.60 -5.44
N ALA A 89 -10.20 7.54 -5.39
CA ALA A 89 -10.67 8.13 -4.13
C ALA A 89 -11.33 7.09 -3.23
N GLU A 90 -12.23 6.26 -3.75
CA GLU A 90 -12.90 5.19 -3.01
C GLU A 90 -11.91 4.13 -2.49
N THR A 91 -10.93 3.75 -3.33
CA THR A 91 -9.91 2.78 -2.92
C THR A 91 -9.08 3.31 -1.77
N MET A 92 -8.61 4.56 -1.85
CA MET A 92 -7.83 5.20 -0.79
C MET A 92 -8.64 5.42 0.49
N ALA A 93 -9.94 5.70 0.39
CA ALA A 93 -10.84 5.89 1.53
C ALA A 93 -11.06 4.62 2.37
N ARG A 94 -10.76 3.44 1.84
CA ARG A 94 -10.84 2.18 2.61
C ARG A 94 -9.72 2.01 3.63
N TYR A 95 -8.57 2.67 3.44
CA TYR A 95 -7.46 2.60 4.39
C TYR A 95 -7.81 3.30 5.70
N GLY A 96 -7.46 2.66 6.83
CA GLY A 96 -7.71 3.16 8.17
C GLY A 96 -9.10 2.87 8.73
N ARG A 97 -10.01 2.26 7.94
CA ARG A 97 -11.34 1.83 8.40
C ARG A 97 -11.31 0.53 9.21
N LEU A 98 -10.30 -0.30 8.99
CA LEU A 98 -9.98 -1.46 9.82
C LEU A 98 -8.64 -1.25 10.50
N LYS A 99 -8.56 -1.54 11.80
CA LYS A 99 -7.35 -1.39 12.61
C LYS A 99 -7.06 -2.64 13.39
N LEU A 100 -5.79 -3.05 13.40
CA LEU A 100 -5.29 -4.05 14.34
C LEU A 100 -4.69 -3.32 15.53
N ILE A 101 -5.23 -3.57 16.73
CA ILE A 101 -4.88 -2.87 17.96
C ILE A 101 -4.56 -3.88 19.05
N LYS A 102 -3.64 -3.53 19.95
CA LYS A 102 -3.39 -4.31 21.17
C LYS A 102 -4.36 -3.87 22.26
N HIS A 103 -5.29 -4.75 22.63
CA HIS A 103 -6.27 -4.49 23.67
C HIS A 103 -5.83 -5.10 25.01
N PRO A 104 -5.91 -4.39 26.15
CA PRO A 104 -5.41 -4.88 27.44
C PRO A 104 -6.03 -6.20 27.91
N ALA A 105 -7.34 -6.39 27.68
CA ALA A 105 -8.07 -7.58 28.14
C ALA A 105 -8.19 -8.69 27.08
N HIS A 106 -8.12 -8.36 25.79
CA HIS A 106 -8.42 -9.29 24.69
C HIS A 106 -7.21 -9.59 23.77
N GLY A 107 -6.06 -9.01 24.08
CA GLY A 107 -4.85 -9.19 23.26
C GLY A 107 -4.94 -8.45 21.91
N LEU A 108 -4.69 -9.15 20.80
CA LEU A 108 -4.82 -8.57 19.47
C LEU A 108 -6.29 -8.54 19.05
N ILE A 109 -6.78 -7.37 18.65
CA ILE A 109 -8.14 -7.18 18.13
C ILE A 109 -8.12 -6.55 16.75
N LEU A 110 -9.13 -6.87 15.96
CA LEU A 110 -9.51 -6.14 14.75
C LEU A 110 -10.70 -5.25 15.09
N GLU A 111 -10.53 -3.94 14.91
CA GLU A 111 -11.55 -2.92 15.12
C GLU A 111 -11.94 -2.31 13.78
N SER A 112 -13.23 -2.05 13.61
CA SER A 112 -13.80 -1.35 12.45
C SER A 112 -14.46 -0.05 12.89
N ASP A 113 -14.44 0.97 12.05
CA ASP A 113 -15.22 2.20 12.25
C ASP A 113 -16.69 2.04 11.81
N ASP A 114 -17.03 0.90 11.18
CA ASP A 114 -18.36 0.62 10.63
C ASP A 114 -18.74 -0.86 10.86
N PRO A 115 -19.86 -1.15 11.56
CA PRO A 115 -20.33 -2.51 11.79
C PRO A 115 -20.58 -3.33 10.52
N LEU A 116 -20.97 -2.65 9.42
CA LEU A 116 -21.23 -3.32 8.16
C LEU A 116 -19.95 -3.86 7.53
N ILE A 117 -18.84 -3.13 7.63
CA ILE A 117 -17.54 -3.59 7.14
C ILE A 117 -17.09 -4.81 7.93
N LEU A 118 -17.16 -4.78 9.26
CA LEU A 118 -16.79 -5.93 10.08
C LEU A 118 -17.67 -7.14 9.75
N THR A 119 -18.96 -6.95 9.59
CA THR A 119 -19.90 -8.01 9.20
C THR A 119 -19.54 -8.61 7.84
N GLU A 120 -19.22 -7.77 6.84
CA GLU A 120 -18.78 -8.20 5.52
C GLU A 120 -17.52 -9.07 5.60
N VAL A 121 -16.52 -8.58 6.31
CA VAL A 121 -15.23 -9.25 6.49
C VAL A 121 -15.39 -10.60 7.19
N LEU A 122 -16.20 -10.68 8.25
CA LEU A 122 -16.44 -11.90 9.01
C LEU A 122 -17.25 -12.97 8.26
N ARG A 123 -17.92 -12.63 7.15
CA ARG A 123 -18.55 -13.61 6.25
C ARG A 123 -17.51 -14.43 5.46
N SER A 124 -16.29 -13.96 5.34
CA SER A 124 -15.24 -14.68 4.62
C SER A 124 -14.82 -15.95 5.36
N LYS A 125 -14.96 -17.09 4.68
CA LYS A 125 -14.50 -18.40 5.20
C LYS A 125 -13.00 -18.46 5.49
N LYS A 126 -12.22 -17.53 4.92
CA LYS A 126 -10.76 -17.44 5.14
C LYS A 126 -10.42 -16.60 6.36
N ILE A 127 -11.29 -15.68 6.75
CA ILE A 127 -11.12 -14.83 7.94
C ILE A 127 -11.62 -15.55 9.20
N GLN A 128 -12.73 -16.27 9.12
CA GLN A 128 -13.36 -16.94 10.26
C GLN A 128 -12.40 -17.75 11.13
N PRO A 129 -11.49 -18.59 10.61
CA PRO A 129 -10.56 -19.36 11.43
C PRO A 129 -9.44 -18.52 12.08
N LEU A 130 -9.30 -17.26 11.70
CA LEU A 130 -8.23 -16.37 12.18
C LEU A 130 -8.67 -15.49 13.36
N VAL A 131 -9.97 -15.50 13.66
CA VAL A 131 -10.61 -14.66 14.67
C VAL A 131 -11.40 -15.49 15.67
N ALA A 132 -11.63 -14.93 16.85
CA ALA A 132 -12.51 -15.52 17.86
C ALA A 132 -13.94 -15.00 17.73
N ARG A 133 -14.79 -15.22 18.74
CA ARG A 133 -16.14 -14.65 18.80
C ARG A 133 -16.06 -13.12 18.93
N PRO A 134 -16.82 -12.34 18.15
CA PRO A 134 -16.90 -10.90 18.30
C PRO A 134 -17.23 -10.47 19.72
N ILE A 135 -16.62 -9.38 20.17
CA ILE A 135 -16.88 -8.73 21.47
C ILE A 135 -18.14 -7.87 21.36
N ASP A 136 -18.22 -7.12 20.27
CA ASP A 136 -19.33 -6.25 19.91
C ASP A 136 -19.49 -6.13 18.39
N GLU A 137 -20.27 -5.16 17.91
CA GLU A 137 -20.60 -4.98 16.50
C GLU A 137 -19.41 -4.50 15.63
N VAL A 138 -18.37 -3.94 16.27
CA VAL A 138 -17.20 -3.32 15.59
C VAL A 138 -15.87 -3.96 15.99
N THR A 139 -15.86 -4.93 16.93
CA THR A 139 -14.63 -5.46 17.50
C THR A 139 -14.61 -6.99 17.52
N VAL A 140 -13.52 -7.57 17.02
CA VAL A 140 -13.30 -9.02 17.06
C VAL A 140 -11.86 -9.34 17.47
N PRO A 141 -11.64 -10.28 18.44
CA PRO A 141 -10.32 -10.75 18.79
C PRO A 141 -9.70 -11.56 17.64
N VAL A 142 -8.41 -11.33 17.41
CA VAL A 142 -7.60 -12.02 16.39
C VAL A 142 -6.62 -12.95 17.10
N HIS A 143 -6.46 -14.17 16.60
CA HIS A 143 -5.44 -15.08 17.13
C HIS A 143 -4.05 -14.47 16.90
N PRO A 144 -3.20 -14.32 17.92
CA PRO A 144 -1.90 -13.64 17.80
C PRO A 144 -1.01 -14.21 16.69
N SER A 145 -1.02 -15.54 16.52
CA SER A 145 -0.30 -16.23 15.44
C SER A 145 -0.82 -15.91 14.03
N SER A 146 -2.04 -15.39 13.92
CA SER A 146 -2.71 -15.09 12.65
C SER A 146 -2.54 -13.64 12.18
N ARG A 147 -1.79 -12.79 12.91
CA ARG A 147 -1.59 -11.36 12.61
C ARG A 147 -1.16 -11.11 11.15
N GLY A 148 -0.19 -11.86 10.64
CA GLY A 148 0.26 -11.72 9.26
C GLY A 148 -0.76 -12.23 8.25
N GLN A 149 -1.37 -13.37 8.54
CA GLN A 149 -2.33 -14.00 7.64
C GLN A 149 -3.62 -13.19 7.50
N ILE A 150 -4.16 -12.63 8.58
CA ILE A 150 -5.37 -11.82 8.53
C ILE A 150 -5.17 -10.57 7.67
N LYS A 151 -4.00 -9.90 7.76
CA LYS A 151 -3.68 -8.74 6.91
C LYS A 151 -3.71 -9.10 5.43
N GLN A 152 -3.14 -10.24 5.05
CA GLN A 152 -3.14 -10.69 3.66
C GLN A 152 -4.54 -11.02 3.15
N GLU A 153 -5.36 -11.69 3.96
CA GLU A 153 -6.72 -12.05 3.55
C GLU A 153 -7.64 -10.82 3.47
N LEU A 154 -7.46 -9.84 4.36
CA LEU A 154 -8.17 -8.56 4.30
C LEU A 154 -7.81 -7.75 3.04
N ILE A 155 -6.54 -7.69 2.66
CA ILE A 155 -6.10 -7.07 1.40
C ILE A 155 -6.79 -7.74 0.19
N LYS A 156 -6.87 -9.07 0.16
CA LYS A 156 -7.55 -9.81 -0.93
C LYS A 156 -9.06 -9.53 -1.00
N LEU A 157 -9.68 -9.19 0.14
CA LEU A 157 -11.08 -8.77 0.20
C LEU A 157 -11.28 -7.29 -0.18
N GLY A 158 -10.20 -6.55 -0.42
CA GLY A 158 -10.24 -5.13 -0.72
C GLY A 158 -10.38 -4.22 0.50
N TRP A 159 -10.10 -4.74 1.69
CA TRP A 159 -10.12 -4.02 2.97
C TRP A 159 -8.73 -4.03 3.59
N PRO A 160 -7.87 -3.01 3.33
CA PRO A 160 -6.59 -2.90 4.00
C PRO A 160 -6.78 -2.61 5.48
N VAL A 161 -5.90 -3.17 6.30
CA VAL A 161 -5.91 -2.93 7.75
C VAL A 161 -4.71 -2.10 8.18
N GLU A 162 -4.94 -1.09 9.00
CA GLU A 162 -3.90 -0.31 9.66
C GLU A 162 -3.42 -1.06 10.90
N ASP A 163 -2.15 -1.41 10.95
CA ASP A 163 -1.59 -2.21 12.04
C ASP A 163 -0.95 -1.32 13.11
N LEU A 164 -1.70 -1.02 14.15
CA LEU A 164 -1.31 -0.19 15.29
C LEU A 164 -0.92 -1.01 16.54
N ALA A 165 -0.92 -2.35 16.45
CA ALA A 165 -0.66 -3.20 17.60
C ALA A 165 0.80 -3.16 18.10
N GLY A 166 1.70 -2.51 17.35
CA GLY A 166 3.13 -2.46 17.65
C GLY A 166 3.81 -3.83 17.49
N TYR A 167 5.10 -3.86 17.72
CA TYR A 167 5.89 -5.08 17.81
C TYR A 167 6.45 -5.18 19.22
N VAL A 168 6.66 -6.42 19.68
CA VAL A 168 7.46 -6.68 20.88
C VAL A 168 8.87 -6.94 20.37
N ASP A 169 9.85 -6.23 20.93
CA ASP A 169 11.25 -6.48 20.61
C ASP A 169 11.57 -7.93 20.91
N GLY A 170 12.22 -8.60 19.95
CA GLY A 170 12.73 -9.94 20.14
C GLY A 170 13.89 -9.94 21.13
N GLU A 171 14.20 -11.11 21.69
CA GLU A 171 15.42 -11.28 22.47
C GLU A 171 16.63 -11.04 21.56
N SER A 172 17.66 -10.37 22.12
CA SER A 172 18.93 -10.18 21.41
C SER A 172 19.56 -11.55 21.15
N HIS A 173 19.73 -11.87 19.86
CA HIS A 173 20.37 -13.11 19.44
C HIS A 173 21.75 -12.81 18.86
N PRO A 174 22.84 -13.28 19.48
CA PRO A 174 24.18 -13.09 18.93
C PRO A 174 24.30 -13.90 17.62
N ILE A 175 24.45 -13.19 16.51
CA ILE A 175 24.72 -13.82 15.21
C ILE A 175 26.23 -13.97 15.08
N ALA A 176 26.70 -15.21 15.12
CA ALA A 176 28.07 -15.51 14.75
C ALA A 176 28.13 -15.83 13.25
N LEU A 177 28.80 -14.99 12.48
CA LEU A 177 29.05 -15.27 11.07
C LEU A 177 30.22 -16.26 10.99
N ASN A 178 30.01 -17.37 10.28
CA ASN A 178 31.08 -18.28 9.93
C ASN A 178 31.79 -17.73 8.66
N HIS A 179 33.02 -17.31 8.85
CA HIS A 179 33.86 -16.75 7.79
C HIS A 179 34.76 -17.80 7.11
N ASP A 180 34.54 -19.09 7.36
CA ASP A 180 35.36 -20.15 6.78
C ASP A 180 35.22 -20.18 5.26
N GLY A 181 36.19 -19.63 4.57
CA GLY A 181 36.37 -19.71 3.13
C GLY A 181 35.69 -18.64 2.29
N TRP A 182 35.11 -17.57 2.90
CA TRP A 182 34.60 -16.43 2.14
C TRP A 182 34.84 -15.10 2.85
N GLU A 183 35.03 -14.05 2.06
CA GLU A 183 35.12 -12.66 2.50
C GLU A 183 34.07 -11.81 1.78
N LEU A 184 33.60 -10.76 2.48
CA LEU A 184 32.75 -9.76 1.83
C LEU A 184 33.55 -9.04 0.75
N ARG A 185 32.95 -8.84 -0.41
CA ARG A 185 33.51 -7.96 -1.45
C ARG A 185 33.46 -6.52 -0.99
N ASP A 186 34.38 -5.68 -1.48
CA ASP A 186 34.52 -4.28 -1.06
C ASP A 186 33.19 -3.50 -1.06
N TYR A 187 32.35 -3.69 -2.08
CA TYR A 187 31.06 -3.02 -2.17
C TYR A 187 30.04 -3.54 -1.14
N GLN A 188 30.14 -4.82 -0.72
CA GLN A 188 29.28 -5.40 0.31
C GLN A 188 29.71 -4.89 1.69
N GLN A 189 31.00 -4.80 1.93
CA GLN A 189 31.55 -4.23 3.15
C GLN A 189 31.18 -2.76 3.28
N TYR A 190 31.37 -1.97 2.22
CA TYR A 190 30.96 -0.56 2.17
C TYR A 190 29.47 -0.37 2.44
N ALA A 191 28.60 -1.20 1.84
CA ALA A 191 27.16 -1.15 2.08
C ALA A 191 26.83 -1.44 3.55
N THR A 192 27.47 -2.43 4.17
CA THR A 192 27.26 -2.78 5.58
C THR A 192 27.70 -1.65 6.50
N GLU A 193 28.88 -1.07 6.26
CA GLU A 193 29.42 0.04 7.06
C GLU A 193 28.61 1.34 6.92
N SER A 194 27.96 1.53 5.75
CA SER A 194 27.10 2.70 5.50
C SER A 194 25.71 2.58 6.14
N PHE A 195 25.32 1.39 6.59
CA PHE A 195 24.01 1.14 7.20
C PHE A 195 24.02 1.28 8.73
N TRP A 196 25.19 1.23 9.35
CA TRP A 196 25.42 1.37 10.81
C TRP A 196 26.03 2.73 11.13
#